data_e1614768a7f2b364eae4dcd3f915a57a
#
_entry.id   e1614768a7f2b364eae4dcd3f915a57a
#
_cell.length_a   1.000
_cell.length_b   1.000
_cell.length_c   1.000
_cell.angle_alpha   90.00
_cell.angle_beta   90.00
_cell.angle_gamma   90.00
#
_symmetry.space_group_name_H-M   'P 1'
#
loop_
_entity.id
_entity.type
_entity.pdbx_description
1 polymer ?
#
loop_
_entity_poly.entity_id
_entity_poly.type
_entity_poly.pdbx_seq_one_letter_code
_entity_poly.pdbx_strand_id
1 'polypeptide(L)'
;MGARGRRRDRRLVGIGIVVPHIRPGVAQLAFLHVSDGFRGTGIGRRLSNELDRIARSAGDTTMVVSATPSESTVGFYRRRGFEPTASPLPELLELEPEDVHLEKRL
;
A
#
# COMPACT_ATOMS: atom_id res chain seq x y z
N MET A 1 -27.72 10.83 26.72
CA MET A 1 -27.42 10.26 26.74
C MET A 1 -26.29 9.61 26.45
N GLY A 2 -25.99 8.81 26.87
CA GLY A 2 -24.73 8.24 26.75
C GLY A 2 -24.28 7.94 25.40
N ALA A 3 -25.18 7.98 24.56
CA ALA A 3 -24.79 7.64 23.26
C ALA A 3 -23.71 8.48 22.74
N ARG A 4 -23.63 9.68 23.21
CA ARG A 4 -22.68 10.50 22.73
C ARG A 4 -21.41 10.05 22.97
N GLY A 5 -21.12 9.49 24.00
CA GLY A 5 -19.76 9.12 24.22
C GLY A 5 -19.27 8.14 23.24
N ARG A 6 -20.13 7.43 22.57
CA ARG A 6 -19.63 6.47 21.70
C ARG A 6 -19.27 6.88 20.42
N ARG A 7 -19.66 7.99 20.00
CA ARG A 7 -19.38 8.34 18.69
C ARG A 7 -18.04 8.69 18.46
N ARG A 8 -17.28 8.89 19.42
CA ARG A 8 -15.99 9.37 19.23
C ARG A 8 -15.17 8.60 18.28
N ASP A 9 -15.34 7.37 18.08
CA ASP A 9 -14.41 6.64 17.26
C ASP A 9 -14.76 6.48 15.84
N ARG A 10 -15.17 7.56 15.26
CA ARG A 10 -15.45 7.51 13.86
C ARG A 10 -14.30 7.95 13.02
N ARG A 11 -13.19 8.36 13.61
CA ARG A 11 -12.11 8.85 12.80
C ARG A 11 -11.40 7.71 12.10
N LEU A 12 -10.83 8.01 10.95
CA LEU A 12 -10.10 7.06 10.17
C LEU A 12 -8.76 6.76 10.80
N VAL A 13 -8.40 5.51 10.99
CA VAL A 13 -7.14 5.10 11.54
C VAL A 13 -6.16 4.75 10.43
N GLY A 14 -6.62 4.08 9.40
CA GLY A 14 -5.81 3.73 8.26
C GLY A 14 -6.65 3.28 7.10
N ILE A 15 -6.09 3.33 5.91
CA ILE A 15 -6.78 2.89 4.71
C ILE A 15 -5.75 2.36 3.72
N GLY A 16 -6.09 1.27 3.08
CA GLY A 16 -5.28 0.70 2.00
C GLY A 16 -6.16 0.41 0.81
N ILE A 17 -5.62 0.61 -0.37
CA ILE A 17 -6.34 0.36 -1.61
C ILE A 17 -5.46 -0.44 -2.55
N VAL A 18 -5.98 -1.55 -3.06
CA VAL A 18 -5.30 -2.34 -4.07
C VAL A 18 -6.17 -2.41 -5.30
N VAL A 19 -5.56 -2.32 -6.47
CA VAL A 19 -6.23 -2.46 -7.74
C VAL A 19 -5.71 -3.73 -8.39
N PRO A 20 -6.52 -4.80 -8.46
CA PRO A 20 -6.08 -6.04 -9.10
C PRO A 20 -6.02 -5.90 -10.59
N HIS A 21 -5.15 -6.70 -11.21
CA HIS A 21 -5.12 -6.88 -12.66
C HIS A 21 -4.90 -5.61 -13.47
N ILE A 22 -3.99 -4.75 -13.02
CA ILE A 22 -3.62 -3.61 -13.86
C ILE A 22 -2.83 -4.09 -15.08
N ARG A 23 -2.26 -5.30 -14.99
CA ARG A 23 -1.70 -6.08 -16.08
C ARG A 23 -2.01 -7.53 -15.74
N PRO A 24 -1.95 -8.46 -16.68
CA PRO A 24 -2.13 -9.87 -16.35
C PRO A 24 -1.16 -10.28 -15.26
N GLY A 25 -1.72 -10.76 -14.15
CA GLY A 25 -0.92 -11.21 -13.00
C GLY A 25 -0.34 -10.12 -12.11
N VAL A 26 -0.67 -8.84 -12.36
CA VAL A 26 -0.07 -7.73 -11.63
C VAL A 26 -1.15 -6.88 -10.97
N ALA A 27 -1.02 -6.67 -9.67
CA ALA A 27 -1.87 -5.76 -8.90
C ALA A 27 -1.07 -4.52 -8.52
N GLN A 28 -1.76 -3.44 -8.26
CA GLN A 28 -1.13 -2.21 -7.79
C GLN A 28 -1.59 -1.89 -6.38
N LEU A 29 -0.64 -1.63 -5.49
CA LEU A 29 -0.94 -1.04 -4.20
C LEU A 29 -1.08 0.45 -4.48
N ALA A 30 -2.33 0.91 -4.57
CA ALA A 30 -2.61 2.25 -5.06
C ALA A 30 -2.55 3.31 -3.96
N PHE A 31 -2.79 2.90 -2.73
CA PHE A 31 -2.79 3.86 -1.63
C PHE A 31 -2.63 3.12 -0.31
N LEU A 32 -1.88 3.71 0.62
CA LEU A 32 -1.73 3.19 1.97
C LEU A 32 -1.46 4.36 2.88
N HIS A 33 -2.34 4.56 3.87
CA HIS A 33 -2.21 5.65 4.79
C HIS A 33 -2.56 5.20 6.21
N VAL A 34 -1.78 5.65 7.18
CA VAL A 34 -2.06 5.41 8.59
C VAL A 34 -2.08 6.79 9.26
N SER A 35 -3.11 7.04 10.06
CA SER A 35 -3.24 8.31 10.78
C SER A 35 -2.08 8.51 11.75
N ASP A 36 -1.68 9.76 11.95
CA ASP A 36 -0.50 10.08 12.73
C ASP A 36 -0.48 9.45 14.12
N GLY A 37 -1.57 9.44 14.81
CA GLY A 37 -1.59 8.90 16.18
C GLY A 37 -1.41 7.40 16.24
N PHE A 38 -1.39 6.72 15.10
CA PHE A 38 -1.31 5.25 15.05
C PHE A 38 -0.09 4.74 14.33
N ARG A 39 0.85 5.61 13.99
CA ARG A 39 2.07 5.17 13.35
C ARG A 39 2.90 4.40 14.35
N GLY A 40 3.59 3.39 13.88
CA GLY A 40 4.40 2.54 14.75
C GLY A 40 3.61 1.49 15.51
N THR A 41 2.30 1.37 15.26
CA THR A 41 1.45 0.39 15.95
C THR A 41 1.26 -0.90 15.17
N GLY A 42 1.86 -1.02 13.99
CA GLY A 42 1.72 -2.20 13.16
C GLY A 42 0.52 -2.18 12.24
N ILE A 43 -0.26 -1.10 12.23
CA ILE A 43 -1.44 -1.01 11.38
C ILE A 43 -1.07 -1.02 9.90
N GLY A 44 -0.01 -0.28 9.53
CA GLY A 44 0.44 -0.25 8.14
C GLY A 44 0.84 -1.63 7.65
N ARG A 45 1.55 -2.40 8.49
CA ARG A 45 1.95 -3.75 8.14
C ARG A 45 0.73 -4.65 7.96
N ARG A 46 -0.25 -4.53 8.85
CA ARG A 46 -1.45 -5.35 8.77
C ARG A 46 -2.26 -5.00 7.52
N LEU A 47 -2.36 -3.70 7.19
CA LEU A 47 -3.03 -3.29 5.97
C LEU A 47 -2.30 -3.85 4.75
N SER A 48 -0.99 -3.74 4.71
CA SER A 48 -0.21 -4.25 3.59
C SER A 48 -0.41 -5.75 3.42
N ASN A 49 -0.42 -6.50 4.52
CA ASN A 49 -0.65 -7.94 4.46
C ASN A 49 -2.04 -8.26 3.91
N GLU A 50 -3.03 -7.46 4.28
CA GLU A 50 -4.39 -7.67 3.78
C GLU A 50 -4.48 -7.36 2.29
N LEU A 51 -3.80 -6.31 1.84
CA LEU A 51 -3.79 -5.99 0.41
C LEU A 51 -3.12 -7.11 -0.39
N ASP A 52 -2.06 -7.69 0.14
CA ASP A 52 -1.41 -8.85 -0.49
C ASP A 52 -2.39 -10.01 -0.61
N ARG A 53 -3.15 -10.26 0.47
CA ARG A 53 -4.11 -11.35 0.47
C ARG A 53 -5.19 -11.14 -0.60
N ILE A 54 -5.69 -9.92 -0.70
CA ILE A 54 -6.71 -9.60 -1.68
C ILE A 54 -6.17 -9.81 -3.10
N ALA A 55 -4.96 -9.32 -3.37
CA ALA A 55 -4.36 -9.47 -4.69
C ALA A 55 -4.12 -10.93 -5.04
N ARG A 56 -3.63 -11.73 -4.08
CA ARG A 56 -3.45 -13.15 -4.34
C ARG A 56 -4.76 -13.84 -4.60
N SER A 57 -5.80 -13.50 -3.84
CA SER A 57 -7.12 -14.09 -4.04
C SER A 57 -7.70 -13.75 -5.41
N ALA A 58 -7.30 -12.62 -5.95
CA ALA A 58 -7.73 -12.22 -7.28
C ALA A 58 -6.90 -12.89 -8.38
N GLY A 59 -5.87 -13.65 -8.01
CA GLY A 59 -5.04 -14.37 -8.97
C GLY A 59 -3.79 -13.65 -9.41
N ASP A 60 -3.48 -12.50 -8.81
CA ASP A 60 -2.26 -11.78 -9.16
C ASP A 60 -1.06 -12.40 -8.45
N THR A 61 0.10 -12.34 -9.10
CA THR A 61 1.33 -12.91 -8.58
C THR A 61 2.39 -11.86 -8.28
N THR A 62 2.16 -10.62 -8.69
CA THR A 62 3.09 -9.51 -8.47
C THR A 62 2.30 -8.30 -7.99
N MET A 63 2.88 -7.55 -7.06
CA MET A 63 2.32 -6.29 -6.61
C MET A 63 3.32 -5.19 -6.94
N VAL A 64 2.84 -4.07 -7.48
CA VAL A 64 3.69 -2.90 -7.73
C VAL A 64 3.20 -1.74 -6.89
N VAL A 65 4.10 -0.81 -6.57
CA VAL A 65 3.75 0.38 -5.83
C VAL A 65 4.67 1.53 -6.28
N SER A 66 4.09 2.73 -6.32
CA SER A 66 4.86 3.96 -6.53
C SER A 66 4.97 4.62 -5.17
N ALA A 67 6.17 4.70 -4.63
CA ALA A 67 6.40 5.16 -3.26
C ALA A 67 7.03 6.54 -3.26
N THR A 68 6.56 7.40 -2.36
CA THR A 68 7.18 8.70 -2.14
C THR A 68 8.67 8.49 -1.88
N PRO A 69 9.56 9.30 -2.50
CA PRO A 69 10.99 9.08 -2.37
C PRO A 69 11.54 9.59 -1.04
N SER A 70 11.15 8.95 0.05
CA SER A 70 11.66 9.22 1.38
C SER A 70 12.16 7.92 1.97
N GLU A 71 13.15 8.01 2.86
CA GLU A 71 13.69 6.82 3.47
C GLU A 71 12.64 6.04 4.26
N SER A 72 11.76 6.75 4.96
CA SER A 72 10.77 6.08 5.78
C SER A 72 9.75 5.33 4.93
N THR A 73 9.29 5.93 3.83
CA THR A 73 8.30 5.31 2.97
C THR A 73 8.90 4.13 2.20
N VAL A 74 10.04 4.35 1.56
CA VAL A 74 10.71 3.28 0.82
C VAL A 74 11.10 2.15 1.76
N GLY A 75 11.63 2.50 2.95
CA GLY A 75 12.01 1.51 3.94
C GLY A 75 10.82 0.68 4.41
N PHE A 76 9.66 1.32 4.60
CA PHE A 76 8.46 0.60 4.98
C PHE A 76 8.13 -0.47 3.94
N TYR A 77 8.12 -0.08 2.66
CA TYR A 77 7.77 -1.04 1.60
C TYR A 77 8.84 -2.11 1.44
N ARG A 78 10.12 -1.76 1.59
CA ARG A 78 11.16 -2.78 1.50
C ARG A 78 11.04 -3.80 2.61
N ARG A 79 10.67 -3.38 3.81
CA ARG A 79 10.45 -4.32 4.90
C ARG A 79 9.24 -5.21 4.64
N ARG A 80 8.32 -4.78 3.76
CA ARG A 80 7.18 -5.60 3.36
C ARG A 80 7.51 -6.52 2.19
N GLY A 81 8.74 -6.51 1.71
CA GLY A 81 9.17 -7.40 0.63
C GLY A 81 9.26 -6.77 -0.74
N PHE A 82 9.00 -5.47 -0.84
CA PHE A 82 9.13 -4.77 -2.11
C PHE A 82 10.59 -4.44 -2.40
N GLU A 83 10.98 -4.47 -3.67
CA GLU A 83 12.30 -4.06 -4.13
C GLU A 83 12.15 -3.11 -5.30
N PRO A 84 13.09 -2.17 -5.48
CA PRO A 84 13.03 -1.29 -6.64
C PRO A 84 13.00 -2.11 -7.92
N THR A 85 12.12 -1.75 -8.85
CA THR A 85 12.03 -2.47 -10.10
C THR A 85 12.89 -1.79 -11.17
N ALA A 86 13.52 -2.61 -12.00
CA ALA A 86 14.28 -2.11 -13.13
C ALA A 86 13.37 -1.75 -14.30
N SER A 87 12.11 -2.19 -14.26
CA SER A 87 11.17 -2.01 -15.36
C SER A 87 9.84 -1.50 -14.86
N PRO A 88 9.77 -0.24 -14.40
CA PRO A 88 8.49 0.29 -13.92
C PRO A 88 7.47 0.34 -15.05
N LEU A 89 6.21 0.16 -14.70
CA LEU A 89 5.15 0.23 -15.70
C LEU A 89 5.11 1.65 -16.27
N PRO A 90 5.10 1.78 -17.60
CA PRO A 90 5.19 3.11 -18.21
C PRO A 90 4.15 4.10 -17.75
N GLU A 91 2.91 3.66 -17.58
CA GLU A 91 1.85 4.55 -17.14
C GLU A 91 2.04 5.02 -15.70
N LEU A 92 2.61 4.19 -14.83
CA LEU A 92 2.87 4.61 -13.47
C LEU A 92 4.08 5.54 -13.42
N LEU A 93 5.09 5.26 -14.24
CA LEU A 93 6.24 6.12 -14.31
C LEU A 93 5.87 7.50 -14.84
N GLU A 94 4.99 7.56 -15.82
CA GLU A 94 4.55 8.81 -16.37
C GLU A 94 3.74 9.61 -15.37
N LEU A 95 2.88 8.93 -14.60
CA LEU A 95 2.04 9.59 -13.62
C LEU A 95 2.84 10.06 -12.40
N GLU A 96 3.82 9.28 -11.97
CA GLU A 96 4.58 9.56 -10.77
C GLU A 96 6.07 9.45 -11.05
N PRO A 97 6.62 10.34 -11.89
CA PRO A 97 8.02 10.21 -12.31
C PRO A 97 9.03 10.43 -11.19
N GLU A 98 8.62 11.10 -10.11
CA GLU A 98 9.53 11.37 -9.00
C GLU A 98 9.54 10.25 -7.96
N ASP A 99 8.60 9.33 -8.05
CA ASP A 99 8.48 8.28 -7.06
C ASP A 99 9.46 7.15 -7.29
N VAL A 100 9.69 6.37 -6.25
CA VAL A 100 10.47 5.15 -6.35
C VAL A 100 9.49 4.03 -6.67
N HIS A 101 9.70 3.35 -7.80
CA HIS A 101 8.82 2.29 -8.24
C HIS A 101 9.36 0.96 -7.76
N LEU A 102 8.52 0.24 -7.01
CA LEU A 102 8.93 -1.02 -6.39
C LEU A 102 7.95 -2.13 -6.76
N GLU A 103 8.42 -3.35 -6.64
CA GLU A 103 7.57 -4.50 -6.90
C GLU A 103 7.89 -5.61 -5.93
N LYS A 104 6.94 -6.52 -5.74
CA LYS A 104 7.18 -7.70 -4.94
C LYS A 104 6.39 -8.87 -5.48
N ARG A 105 6.95 -10.07 -5.27
CA ARG A 105 6.27 -11.28 -5.65
C ARG A 105 5.25 -11.63 -4.57
N LEU A 106 4.04 -11.94 -4.95
CA LEU A 106 2.98 -12.29 -4.00
C LEU A 106 2.97 -13.77 -3.61
#